data_ce7a5fb54ea1ccddef65e12a84980c4f
#
_entry.id   ce7a5fb54ea1ccddef65e12a84980c4f
#
_cell.length_a   1.000
_cell.length_b   1.000
_cell.length_c   1.000
_cell.angle_alpha   90.00
_cell.angle_beta   90.00
_cell.angle_gamma   90.00
#
_symmetry.space_group_name_H-M   'P 1'
#
loop_
_entity.id
_entity.type
_entity.pdbx_description
1 polymer ?
#
loop_
_entity_poly.entity_id
_entity_poly.type
_entity_poly.pdbx_seq_one_letter_code
_entity_poly.pdbx_strand_id
1 'polypeptide(L)'
;MQPVDRFRNTRKVAAYAGFDPVERSSAERKRFLGISKAGPRLLRHLLVEAAHIAIRKDEDLKRFYQRLADRRGRPKAKVAAARKLLIRAYIMLRDEIDYAEFRRRAVAARLARLGHGPKVPEVVIGQPASTECQEQLPRVRK
;
A
#
# COMPACT_ATOMS: atom_id res chain seq x y z
N MET A 1 -14.43 -14.96 -6.86
CA MET A 1 -13.34 -13.98 -6.82
C MET A 1 -12.26 -14.40 -7.80
N GLN A 2 -11.79 -13.52 -8.66
CA GLN A 2 -10.69 -13.88 -9.54
C GLN A 2 -9.37 -13.76 -8.76
N PRO A 3 -8.48 -14.75 -8.81
CA PRO A 3 -7.26 -14.75 -8.03
C PRO A 3 -6.37 -13.57 -8.37
N VAL A 4 -5.71 -13.03 -7.35
CA VAL A 4 -4.80 -11.87 -7.46
C VAL A 4 -3.59 -12.22 -8.35
N ASP A 5 -3.24 -13.49 -8.42
CA ASP A 5 -2.10 -14.04 -9.17
C ASP A 5 -2.19 -13.87 -10.69
N ARG A 6 -3.40 -13.60 -11.23
CA ARG A 6 -3.55 -13.27 -12.66
C ARG A 6 -2.77 -12.02 -13.08
N PHE A 7 -2.42 -11.14 -12.13
CA PHE A 7 -1.66 -9.94 -12.42
C PHE A 7 -0.16 -10.18 -12.26
N ARG A 8 0.54 -10.23 -13.37
CA ARG A 8 1.98 -10.49 -13.40
C ARG A 8 2.83 -9.39 -12.71
N ASN A 9 2.33 -8.16 -12.64
CA ASN A 9 3.03 -7.04 -12.01
C ASN A 9 2.08 -5.89 -11.64
N THR A 10 2.57 -4.96 -10.82
CA THR A 10 1.85 -3.79 -10.35
C THR A 10 1.37 -2.85 -11.46
N ARG A 11 2.07 -2.81 -12.61
CA ARG A 11 1.66 -1.99 -13.77
C ARG A 11 0.36 -2.52 -14.37
N LYS A 12 0.21 -3.85 -14.47
CA LYS A 12 -1.02 -4.49 -14.98
C LYS A 12 -2.21 -4.24 -14.06
N VAL A 13 -2.00 -4.22 -12.74
CA VAL A 13 -3.04 -3.86 -11.77
C VAL A 13 -3.48 -2.41 -11.95
N ALA A 14 -2.53 -1.48 -12.10
CA ALA A 14 -2.84 -0.08 -12.32
C ALA A 14 -3.57 0.15 -13.66
N ALA A 15 -3.19 -0.56 -14.72
CA ALA A 15 -3.85 -0.52 -16.02
C ALA A 15 -5.27 -1.08 -15.95
N TYR A 16 -5.47 -2.20 -15.25
CA TYR A 16 -6.79 -2.80 -15.03
C TYR A 16 -7.76 -1.84 -14.35
N ALA A 17 -7.28 -1.07 -13.36
CA ALA A 17 -8.09 -0.05 -12.70
C ALA A 17 -8.17 1.27 -13.51
N GLY A 18 -7.46 1.38 -14.63
CA GLY A 18 -7.42 2.57 -15.48
C GLY A 18 -6.68 3.76 -14.86
N PHE A 19 -5.69 3.49 -14.01
CA PHE A 19 -4.78 4.50 -13.45
C PHE A 19 -3.46 4.63 -14.21
N ASP A 20 -3.30 3.96 -15.33
CA ASP A 20 -2.14 4.10 -16.19
C ASP A 20 -2.15 5.45 -16.92
N PRO A 21 -1.01 6.11 -17.07
CA PRO A 21 -0.91 7.35 -17.82
C PRO A 21 -1.14 7.10 -19.31
N VAL A 22 -1.92 7.95 -19.95
CA VAL A 22 -2.06 7.96 -21.40
C VAL A 22 -1.09 8.98 -21.98
N GLU A 23 -0.24 8.52 -22.87
CA GLU A 23 0.67 9.34 -23.67
C GLU A 23 0.17 9.37 -25.11
N ARG A 24 0.02 10.57 -25.67
CA ARG A 24 -0.09 10.80 -27.10
C ARG A 24 1.17 11.50 -27.57
N SER A 25 2.02 10.78 -28.25
CA SER A 25 3.17 11.36 -28.91
C SER A 25 2.90 11.48 -30.41
N SER A 26 3.12 12.69 -30.96
CA SER A 26 3.28 12.90 -32.38
C SER A 26 4.75 13.31 -32.59
N ALA A 27 5.44 12.64 -33.48
CA ALA A 27 6.86 12.72 -33.83
C ALA A 27 7.84 13.54 -32.92
N GLU A 28 7.51 14.76 -32.53
CA GLU A 28 8.36 15.61 -31.70
C GLU A 28 7.77 16.04 -30.34
N ARG A 29 6.47 15.85 -30.09
CA ARG A 29 5.79 16.33 -28.87
C ARG A 29 5.13 15.22 -28.09
N LYS A 30 5.68 14.91 -26.91
CA LYS A 30 5.04 14.01 -25.92
C LYS A 30 3.99 14.76 -25.12
N ARG A 31 2.70 14.39 -25.26
CA ARG A 31 1.60 14.95 -24.48
C ARG A 31 1.04 13.89 -23.52
N PHE A 32 1.05 14.18 -22.23
CA PHE A 32 0.42 13.35 -21.22
C PHE A 32 -1.04 13.81 -21.03
N LEU A 33 -2.00 12.95 -21.36
CA LEU A 33 -3.43 13.26 -21.35
C LEU A 33 -4.15 12.87 -20.04
N GLY A 34 -3.40 12.48 -19.01
CA GLY A 34 -3.97 12.02 -17.75
C GLY A 34 -3.95 10.51 -17.63
N ILE A 35 -5.01 9.91 -17.06
CA ILE A 35 -5.15 8.45 -16.88
C ILE A 35 -6.09 7.86 -17.93
N SER A 36 -5.89 6.56 -18.27
CA SER A 36 -6.63 5.87 -19.33
C SER A 36 -8.14 5.76 -19.05
N LYS A 37 -8.52 5.63 -17.79
CA LYS A 37 -9.91 5.38 -17.34
C LYS A 37 -10.53 4.12 -17.95
N ALA A 38 -9.74 3.24 -18.54
CA ALA A 38 -10.21 2.05 -19.26
C ALA A 38 -10.81 0.96 -18.35
N GLY A 39 -10.53 1.00 -17.05
CA GLY A 39 -11.00 0.00 -16.09
C GLY A 39 -12.33 0.33 -15.40
N PRO A 40 -12.76 -0.47 -14.41
CA PRO A 40 -14.02 -0.29 -13.69
C PRO A 40 -14.11 1.08 -13.02
N ARG A 41 -15.13 1.85 -13.39
CA ARG A 41 -15.34 3.22 -12.89
C ARG A 41 -15.56 3.23 -11.37
N LEU A 42 -16.33 2.29 -10.85
CA LEU A 42 -16.63 2.18 -9.43
C LEU A 42 -15.37 1.93 -8.61
N LEU A 43 -14.51 1.00 -9.05
CA LEU A 43 -13.24 0.71 -8.38
C LEU A 43 -12.36 1.96 -8.28
N ARG A 44 -12.24 2.73 -9.37
CA ARG A 44 -11.47 3.98 -9.35
C ARG A 44 -12.05 5.00 -8.39
N HIS A 45 -13.37 5.17 -8.39
CA HIS A 45 -14.05 6.09 -7.49
C HIS A 45 -13.77 5.73 -6.03
N LEU A 46 -14.02 4.49 -5.65
CA LEU A 46 -13.78 4.01 -4.28
C LEU A 46 -12.31 4.15 -3.85
N LEU A 47 -11.36 3.89 -4.76
CA LEU A 47 -9.95 4.07 -4.46
C LEU A 47 -9.56 5.54 -4.27
N VAL A 48 -10.18 6.47 -4.99
CA VAL A 48 -9.95 7.91 -4.81
C VAL A 48 -10.52 8.37 -3.47
N GLU A 49 -11.73 7.93 -3.11
CA GLU A 49 -12.33 8.22 -1.80
C GLU A 49 -11.51 7.61 -0.65
N ALA A 50 -11.12 6.35 -0.77
CA ALA A 50 -10.24 5.70 0.21
C ALA A 50 -8.89 6.42 0.36
N ALA A 51 -8.33 6.94 -0.73
CA ALA A 51 -7.09 7.70 -0.70
C ALA A 51 -7.22 9.01 0.09
N HIS A 52 -8.39 9.66 0.11
CA HIS A 52 -8.64 10.85 0.95
C HIS A 52 -8.49 10.53 2.44
N ILE A 53 -9.01 9.39 2.87
CA ILE A 53 -8.91 8.95 4.26
C ILE A 53 -7.50 8.48 4.56
N ALA A 54 -6.89 7.71 3.66
CA ALA A 54 -5.55 7.17 3.82
C ALA A 54 -4.47 8.27 3.92
N ILE A 55 -4.60 9.36 3.15
CA ILE A 55 -3.70 10.52 3.23
C ILE A 55 -3.70 11.16 4.62
N ARG A 56 -4.82 11.11 5.35
CA ARG A 56 -4.92 11.67 6.70
C ARG A 56 -4.28 10.77 7.75
N LYS A 57 -4.33 9.45 7.55
CA LYS A 57 -3.89 8.44 8.54
C LYS A 57 -2.47 7.93 8.31
N ASP A 58 -2.00 7.93 7.06
CA ASP A 58 -0.68 7.41 6.67
C ASP A 58 0.26 8.55 6.33
N GLU A 59 1.25 8.78 7.19
CA GLU A 59 2.22 9.88 7.04
C GLU A 59 3.08 9.74 5.77
N ASP A 60 3.43 8.51 5.35
CA ASP A 60 4.20 8.31 4.11
C ASP A 60 3.38 8.66 2.87
N LEU A 61 2.09 8.31 2.89
CA LEU A 61 1.18 8.66 1.81
C LEU A 61 0.88 10.15 1.79
N LYS A 62 0.78 10.78 2.95
CA LYS A 62 0.60 12.23 3.13
C LYS A 62 1.77 13.01 2.54
N ARG A 63 3.02 12.65 2.91
CA ARG A 63 4.23 13.28 2.34
C ARG A 63 4.32 13.11 0.83
N PHE A 64 3.97 11.92 0.32
CA PHE A 64 3.90 11.68 -1.11
C PHE A 64 2.87 12.56 -1.80
N TYR A 65 1.67 12.66 -1.22
CA TYR A 65 0.58 13.50 -1.72
C TYR A 65 0.96 14.98 -1.74
N GLN A 66 1.47 15.53 -0.63
CA GLN A 66 1.86 16.94 -0.50
C GLN A 66 2.90 17.32 -1.56
N ARG A 67 4.01 16.59 -1.63
CA ARG A 67 5.07 16.83 -2.63
C ARG A 67 4.54 16.83 -4.07
N LEU A 68 3.54 16.01 -4.35
CA LEU A 68 2.97 15.94 -5.70
C LEU A 68 1.92 17.02 -5.92
N ALA A 69 1.17 17.40 -4.89
CA ALA A 69 0.18 18.49 -4.93
C ALA A 69 0.84 19.83 -5.24
N ASP A 70 1.98 20.12 -4.61
CA ASP A 70 2.75 21.34 -4.85
C ASP A 70 3.28 21.44 -6.29
N ARG A 71 3.68 20.30 -6.89
CA ARG A 71 4.27 20.27 -8.24
C ARG A 71 3.24 20.17 -9.36
N ARG A 72 2.13 19.48 -9.16
CA ARG A 72 1.19 19.09 -10.22
C ARG A 72 -0.29 19.38 -9.92
N GLY A 73 -0.55 19.98 -8.76
CA GLY A 73 -1.89 20.31 -8.29
C GLY A 73 -2.61 19.16 -7.58
N ARG A 74 -3.53 19.55 -6.68
CA ARG A 74 -4.27 18.63 -5.80
C ARG A 74 -5.03 17.52 -6.51
N PRO A 75 -5.74 17.75 -7.63
CA PRO A 75 -6.51 16.68 -8.30
C PRO A 75 -5.61 15.54 -8.82
N LYS A 76 -4.50 15.90 -9.45
CA LYS A 76 -3.53 14.91 -9.98
C LYS A 76 -2.83 14.14 -8.83
N ALA A 77 -2.53 14.84 -7.73
CA ALA A 77 -1.94 14.21 -6.54
C ALA A 77 -2.88 13.19 -5.88
N LYS A 78 -4.20 13.47 -5.83
CA LYS A 78 -5.21 12.53 -5.32
C LYS A 78 -5.24 11.22 -6.13
N VAL A 79 -5.28 11.34 -7.46
CA VAL A 79 -5.28 10.19 -8.37
C VAL A 79 -3.98 9.37 -8.23
N ALA A 80 -2.84 10.03 -8.07
CA ALA A 80 -1.56 9.36 -7.85
C ALA A 80 -1.51 8.64 -6.48
N ALA A 81 -2.10 9.23 -5.43
CA ALA A 81 -2.24 8.60 -4.12
C ALA A 81 -3.16 7.37 -4.18
N ALA A 82 -4.28 7.46 -4.89
CA ALA A 82 -5.19 6.33 -5.13
C ALA A 82 -4.50 5.18 -5.87
N ARG A 83 -3.72 5.48 -6.91
CA ARG A 83 -2.88 4.48 -7.59
C ARG A 83 -1.88 3.82 -6.66
N LYS A 84 -1.21 4.60 -5.80
CA LYS A 84 -0.26 4.08 -4.82
C LYS A 84 -0.94 3.19 -3.79
N LEU A 85 -2.14 3.56 -3.34
CA LEU A 85 -2.96 2.76 -2.43
C LEU A 85 -3.35 1.42 -3.06
N LEU A 86 -3.80 1.42 -4.32
CA LEU A 86 -4.10 0.20 -5.07
C LEU A 86 -2.90 -0.75 -5.15
N ILE A 87 -1.71 -0.22 -5.46
CA ILE A 87 -0.49 -1.02 -5.55
C ILE A 87 -0.13 -1.63 -4.19
N ARG A 88 -0.28 -0.88 -3.09
CA ARG A 88 -0.07 -1.39 -1.74
C ARG A 88 -1.03 -2.53 -1.42
N ALA A 89 -2.32 -2.34 -1.68
CA ALA A 89 -3.34 -3.36 -1.47
C ALA A 89 -3.05 -4.63 -2.30
N TYR A 90 -2.64 -4.46 -3.55
CA TYR A 90 -2.24 -5.60 -4.40
C TYR A 90 -1.06 -6.38 -3.81
N ILE A 91 0.00 -5.70 -3.35
CA ILE A 91 1.16 -6.36 -2.76
C ILE A 91 0.76 -7.13 -1.49
N MET A 92 -0.04 -6.51 -0.62
CA MET A 92 -0.52 -7.15 0.61
C MET A 92 -1.36 -8.40 0.31
N LEU A 93 -2.24 -8.34 -0.68
CA LEU A 93 -3.07 -9.47 -1.09
C LEU A 93 -2.25 -10.58 -1.77
N ARG A 94 -1.27 -10.23 -2.60
CA ARG A 94 -0.44 -11.21 -3.30
C ARG A 94 0.51 -11.94 -2.35
N ASP A 95 1.10 -11.21 -1.42
CA ASP A 95 2.12 -11.73 -0.50
C ASP A 95 1.49 -12.23 0.82
N GLU A 96 0.14 -12.15 0.94
CA GLU A 96 -0.64 -12.56 2.11
C GLU A 96 -0.13 -11.95 3.42
N ILE A 97 0.26 -10.67 3.37
CA ILE A 97 0.82 -9.93 4.50
C ILE A 97 -0.13 -8.86 5.00
N ASP A 98 -0.05 -8.56 6.28
CA ASP A 98 -0.77 -7.46 6.89
C ASP A 98 -0.11 -6.10 6.60
N TYR A 99 -0.77 -5.01 7.01
CA TYR A 99 -0.27 -3.66 6.78
C TYR A 99 0.99 -3.35 7.62
N ALA A 100 1.11 -3.92 8.81
CA ALA A 100 2.27 -3.70 9.68
C ALA A 100 3.53 -4.33 9.06
N GLU A 101 3.41 -5.56 8.55
CA GLU A 101 4.50 -6.25 7.85
C GLU A 101 4.86 -5.55 6.54
N PHE A 102 3.86 -5.12 5.76
CA PHE A 102 4.11 -4.33 4.55
C PHE A 102 4.92 -3.07 4.86
N ARG A 103 4.58 -2.35 5.94
CA ARG A 103 5.34 -1.17 6.36
C ARG A 103 6.76 -1.50 6.78
N ARG A 104 6.97 -2.57 7.54
CA ARG A 104 8.32 -3.03 7.94
C ARG A 104 9.18 -3.30 6.73
N ARG A 105 8.69 -4.07 5.75
CA ARG A 105 9.40 -4.37 4.49
C ARG A 105 9.70 -3.10 3.68
N ALA A 106 8.78 -2.17 3.60
CA ALA A 106 8.97 -0.92 2.87
C ALA A 106 10.05 -0.04 3.51
N VAL A 107 10.10 0.04 4.86
CA VAL A 107 11.15 0.77 5.59
C VAL A 107 12.49 0.10 5.41
N ALA A 108 12.59 -1.23 5.57
CA ALA A 108 13.81 -1.99 5.37
C ALA A 108 14.39 -1.80 3.96
N ALA A 109 13.55 -1.91 2.92
CA ALA A 109 13.95 -1.67 1.54
C ALA A 109 14.43 -0.24 1.29
N ARG A 110 13.86 0.75 2.00
CA ARG A 110 14.29 2.14 1.89
C ARG A 110 15.66 2.35 2.55
N LEU A 111 15.88 1.79 3.73
CA LEU A 111 17.17 1.86 4.46
C LEU A 111 18.29 1.17 3.67
N ALA A 112 18.00 0.02 3.09
CA ALA A 112 18.95 -0.69 2.23
C ALA A 112 19.40 0.16 1.01
N ARG A 113 18.47 0.92 0.41
CA ARG A 113 18.80 1.83 -0.72
C ARG A 113 19.64 3.03 -0.31
N LEU A 114 19.61 3.42 0.97
CA LEU A 114 20.38 4.55 1.51
C LEU A 114 21.76 4.12 2.03
N GLY A 115 22.15 2.86 1.83
CA GLY A 115 23.41 2.31 2.36
C GLY A 115 23.43 2.11 3.88
N HIS A 116 22.34 2.38 4.56
CA HIS A 116 22.14 2.08 5.97
C HIS A 116 21.39 0.75 6.07
N GLY A 117 22.09 -0.36 5.86
CA GLY A 117 21.53 -1.68 6.09
C GLY A 117 21.07 -1.76 7.56
N PRO A 118 19.77 -2.04 7.85
CA PRO A 118 19.38 -2.29 9.22
C PRO A 118 20.11 -3.57 9.67
N LYS A 119 20.82 -3.50 10.79
CA LYS A 119 20.99 -4.69 11.61
C LYS A 119 19.57 -5.11 11.98
N VAL A 120 19.05 -6.12 11.29
CA VAL A 120 17.76 -6.72 11.64
C VAL A 120 17.97 -7.26 13.05
N PRO A 121 17.28 -6.78 14.09
CA PRO A 121 17.28 -7.51 15.35
C PRO A 121 16.62 -8.84 15.01
N GLU A 122 17.38 -9.91 15.25
CA GLU A 122 16.89 -11.29 15.18
C GLU A 122 15.68 -11.37 16.09
N VAL A 123 14.47 -11.40 15.49
CA VAL A 123 13.25 -11.63 16.24
C VAL A 123 13.33 -13.09 16.65
N VAL A 124 13.79 -13.32 17.87
CA VAL A 124 13.60 -14.59 18.57
C VAL A 124 12.11 -14.88 18.49
N ILE A 125 11.77 -15.86 17.67
CA ILE A 125 10.43 -16.40 17.59
C ILE A 125 10.14 -16.96 18.99
N GLY A 126 9.39 -16.20 19.77
CA GLY A 126 9.01 -16.57 21.13
C GLY A 126 8.28 -17.90 21.10
N GLN A 127 8.77 -18.81 21.91
CA GLN A 127 8.16 -20.08 22.22
C GLN A 127 6.68 -19.89 22.59
N PRO A 128 5.80 -20.82 22.24
CA PRO A 128 4.40 -20.76 22.67
C PRO A 128 4.35 -20.76 24.18
N ALA A 129 3.67 -19.77 24.73
CA ALA A 129 3.41 -19.69 26.16
C ALA A 129 2.72 -20.99 26.62
N SER A 130 3.44 -21.77 27.42
CA SER A 130 2.92 -22.92 28.10
C SER A 130 1.76 -22.48 29.00
N THR A 131 0.61 -23.02 28.71
CA THR A 131 -0.59 -22.90 29.51
C THR A 131 -0.40 -23.66 30.85
N GLU A 132 0.01 -22.96 31.87
CA GLU A 132 -0.16 -23.43 33.25
C GLU A 132 -0.99 -22.40 34.00
N CYS A 133 -2.31 -22.48 33.79
CA CYS A 133 -3.29 -21.86 34.64
C CYS A 133 -3.56 -22.85 35.78
N GLN A 134 -2.77 -22.81 36.84
CA GLN A 134 -3.08 -23.50 38.07
C GLN A 134 -4.21 -22.76 38.80
N GLU A 135 -5.31 -23.44 38.82
CA GLU A 135 -6.53 -23.24 39.57
C GLU A 135 -6.23 -23.13 41.08
N GLN A 136 -6.30 -21.92 41.63
CA GLN A 136 -6.37 -21.71 43.08
C GLN A 136 -7.73 -21.16 43.47
N LEU A 137 -8.66 -22.07 43.76
CA LEU A 137 -9.91 -21.79 44.44
C LEU A 137 -9.67 -21.43 45.92
N PRO A 138 -10.18 -20.33 46.42
CA PRO A 138 -10.15 -20.06 47.88
C PRO A 138 -11.16 -20.94 48.63
N ARG A 139 -10.69 -21.67 49.63
CA ARG A 139 -11.52 -22.43 50.57
C ARG A 139 -12.34 -21.47 51.40
N VAL A 140 -13.67 -21.59 51.29
CA VAL A 140 -14.64 -20.99 52.22
C VAL A 140 -14.55 -21.74 53.54
N ARG A 141 -14.24 -21.02 54.63
CA ARG A 141 -14.38 -21.55 56.00
C ARG A 141 -15.84 -21.37 56.46
N LYS A 142 -16.37 -22.45 57.04
CA LYS A 142 -17.60 -22.45 57.83
C LYS A 142 -17.41 -21.69 59.16
#